data_de15bf070d0b5f33ab2e2aa9c9754054
#
_entry.id   de15bf070d0b5f33ab2e2aa9c9754054
#
_cell.length_a   1.000
_cell.length_b   1.000
_cell.length_c   1.000
_cell.angle_alpha   90.00
_cell.angle_beta   90.00
_cell.angle_gamma   90.00
#
_symmetry.space_group_name_H-M   'P 1'
#
loop_
_entity.id
_entity.type
_entity.pdbx_description
1 polymer ?
#
loop_
_entity_poly.entity_id
_entity_poly.type
_entity_poly.pdbx_seq_one_letter_code
_entity_poly.pdbx_strand_id
1 'polypeptide(L)'
;MKFISWNVNGIRACAGKGFMDFFQETDADIFCIQETKMQEGQLELDTPGYHQYWNYAKKKGYSGTAIFTKQEPISVSYGLGIEEHDQEGRVITLEFEDFYFITVYTPNSQSELARLDYRMKWEEDFLTYLKKLEETKPVIFCGDLNVAHTEIDLKNPKTNRKNAGFTDEERQKFTELLNAGFVDTFRYFY
;
A
#
# COMPACT_ATOMS: atom_id res chain seq x y z
N MET A 1 9.19 0.83 17.32
CA MET A 1 7.86 0.62 16.72
C MET A 1 7.93 -0.57 15.76
N LYS A 2 6.89 -1.38 15.72
CA LYS A 2 6.77 -2.56 14.84
C LYS A 2 5.68 -2.30 13.82
N PHE A 3 6.03 -2.37 12.54
CA PHE A 3 5.12 -2.16 11.42
C PHE A 3 4.93 -3.46 10.65
N ILE A 4 3.71 -3.78 10.29
CA ILE A 4 3.35 -4.95 9.47
C ILE A 4 2.57 -4.45 8.25
N SER A 5 2.87 -5.02 7.10
CA SER A 5 2.11 -4.80 5.86
C SER A 5 1.80 -6.14 5.20
N TRP A 6 0.53 -6.35 4.84
CA TRP A 6 0.07 -7.63 4.28
C TRP A 6 -1.03 -7.44 3.23
N ASN A 7 -0.77 -7.86 1.99
CA ASN A 7 -1.83 -8.02 1.00
C ASN A 7 -2.64 -9.27 1.34
N VAL A 8 -3.88 -9.09 1.80
CA VAL A 8 -4.74 -10.17 2.29
C VAL A 8 -5.60 -10.81 1.21
N ASN A 9 -5.59 -10.25 0.01
CA ASN A 9 -6.38 -10.75 -1.14
C ASN A 9 -7.84 -11.09 -0.77
N GLY A 10 -8.48 -10.17 -0.05
CA GLY A 10 -9.86 -10.32 0.45
C GLY A 10 -9.92 -10.63 1.94
N ILE A 11 -10.10 -9.58 2.77
CA ILE A 11 -10.08 -9.70 4.22
C ILE A 11 -11.16 -10.65 4.78
N ARG A 12 -12.34 -10.72 4.18
CA ARG A 12 -13.40 -11.63 4.64
C ARG A 12 -12.98 -13.10 4.57
N ALA A 13 -12.30 -13.50 3.49
CA ALA A 13 -11.77 -14.85 3.35
C ALA A 13 -10.55 -15.09 4.26
N CYS A 14 -9.70 -14.06 4.42
CA CYS A 14 -8.52 -14.11 5.26
C CYS A 14 -8.89 -14.22 6.76
N ALA A 15 -9.93 -13.52 7.19
CA ALA A 15 -10.44 -13.59 8.57
C ALA A 15 -10.82 -15.00 8.99
N GLY A 16 -11.43 -15.78 8.09
CA GLY A 16 -11.75 -17.21 8.34
C GLY A 16 -10.55 -18.16 8.30
N LYS A 17 -9.32 -17.67 8.04
CA LYS A 17 -8.10 -18.47 7.91
C LYS A 17 -7.01 -18.08 8.92
N GLY A 18 -7.37 -17.49 10.05
CA GLY A 18 -6.44 -17.17 11.12
C GLY A 18 -5.82 -15.76 11.04
N PHE A 19 -6.46 -14.83 10.32
CA PHE A 19 -6.00 -13.41 10.29
C PHE A 19 -5.88 -12.84 11.70
N MET A 20 -6.90 -13.04 12.55
CA MET A 20 -6.92 -12.48 13.90
C MET A 20 -5.86 -13.10 14.80
N ASP A 21 -5.56 -14.39 14.66
CA ASP A 21 -4.51 -15.06 15.43
C ASP A 21 -3.16 -14.44 15.11
N PHE A 22 -2.85 -14.26 13.82
CA PHE A 22 -1.61 -13.61 13.36
C PHE A 22 -1.56 -12.13 13.77
N PHE A 23 -2.67 -11.41 13.66
CA PHE A 23 -2.77 -10.01 14.06
C PHE A 23 -2.43 -9.84 15.56
N GLN A 24 -3.01 -10.67 16.40
CA GLN A 24 -2.78 -10.65 17.86
C GLN A 24 -1.35 -11.11 18.21
N GLU A 25 -0.85 -12.17 17.59
CA GLU A 25 0.50 -12.69 17.84
C GLU A 25 1.58 -11.67 17.46
N THR A 26 1.39 -10.95 16.35
CA THR A 26 2.36 -9.94 15.92
C THR A 26 2.39 -8.72 16.82
N ASP A 27 1.29 -8.37 17.46
CA ASP A 27 1.15 -7.21 18.36
C ASP A 27 1.86 -5.95 17.82
N ALA A 28 1.61 -5.63 16.55
CA ALA A 28 2.27 -4.53 15.86
C ALA A 28 1.79 -3.17 16.37
N ASP A 29 2.65 -2.16 16.34
CA ASP A 29 2.25 -0.77 16.62
C ASP A 29 1.35 -0.24 15.50
N ILE A 30 1.69 -0.57 14.24
CA ILE A 30 0.86 -0.27 13.06
C ILE A 30 0.79 -1.53 12.18
N PHE A 31 -0.43 -1.94 11.83
CA PHE A 31 -0.70 -3.08 10.97
C PHE A 31 -1.51 -2.62 9.75
N CYS A 32 -0.97 -2.80 8.55
CA CYS A 32 -1.60 -2.40 7.29
C CYS A 32 -2.05 -3.60 6.48
N ILE A 33 -3.18 -3.48 5.82
CA ILE A 33 -3.63 -4.48 4.86
C ILE A 33 -4.01 -3.84 3.53
N GLN A 34 -3.73 -4.55 2.45
CA GLN A 34 -4.07 -4.17 1.09
C GLN A 34 -4.96 -5.25 0.46
N GLU A 35 -5.70 -4.88 -0.56
CA GLU A 35 -6.68 -5.75 -1.22
C GLU A 35 -7.77 -6.28 -0.29
N THR A 36 -8.37 -5.40 0.49
CA THR A 36 -9.44 -5.78 1.43
C THR A 36 -10.66 -6.36 0.72
N LYS A 37 -10.96 -5.92 -0.50
CA LYS A 37 -12.07 -6.40 -1.38
C LYS A 37 -13.42 -6.40 -0.66
N MET A 38 -13.66 -5.43 0.21
CA MET A 38 -14.93 -5.31 0.94
C MET A 38 -15.47 -3.89 0.93
N GLN A 39 -16.70 -3.75 1.36
CA GLN A 39 -17.38 -2.49 1.59
C GLN A 39 -17.67 -2.33 3.08
N GLU A 40 -17.94 -1.11 3.49
CA GLU A 40 -18.34 -0.80 4.86
C GLU A 40 -19.47 -1.71 5.35
N GLY A 41 -19.37 -2.16 6.60
CA GLY A 41 -20.37 -3.01 7.26
C GLY A 41 -20.38 -4.49 6.82
N GLN A 42 -19.49 -4.93 5.92
CA GLN A 42 -19.44 -6.35 5.50
C GLN A 42 -18.64 -7.27 6.44
N LEU A 43 -17.80 -6.71 7.29
CA LEU A 43 -17.03 -7.43 8.30
C LEU A 43 -16.69 -6.44 9.43
N GLU A 44 -16.85 -6.89 10.65
CA GLU A 44 -16.36 -6.21 11.84
C GLU A 44 -15.22 -7.03 12.43
N LEU A 45 -14.08 -6.40 12.66
CA LEU A 45 -12.93 -7.00 13.33
C LEU A 45 -12.79 -6.39 14.72
N ASP A 46 -12.82 -7.25 15.72
CA ASP A 46 -12.59 -6.84 17.12
C ASP A 46 -11.07 -6.75 17.38
N THR A 47 -10.56 -5.52 17.41
CA THR A 47 -9.14 -5.22 17.62
C THR A 47 -8.97 -4.28 18.81
N PRO A 48 -9.18 -4.78 20.05
CA PRO A 48 -9.10 -3.94 21.24
C PRO A 48 -7.73 -3.27 21.36
N GLY A 49 -7.74 -1.97 21.65
CA GLY A 49 -6.52 -1.15 21.73
C GLY A 49 -5.99 -0.64 20.39
N TYR A 50 -6.72 -0.85 19.30
CA TYR A 50 -6.36 -0.29 17.99
C TYR A 50 -7.46 0.64 17.45
N HIS A 51 -7.03 1.74 16.85
CA HIS A 51 -7.84 2.56 15.96
C HIS A 51 -7.80 1.97 14.57
N GLN A 52 -8.95 1.93 13.88
CA GLN A 52 -9.10 1.36 12.55
C GLN A 52 -9.44 2.43 11.53
N TYR A 53 -8.75 2.43 10.39
CA TYR A 53 -8.99 3.33 9.27
C TYR A 53 -9.11 2.51 7.98
N TRP A 54 -10.24 2.66 7.28
CA TRP A 54 -10.59 1.87 6.11
C TRP A 54 -10.81 2.78 4.91
N ASN A 55 -10.23 2.43 3.78
CA ASN A 55 -10.48 3.09 2.50
C ASN A 55 -11.02 2.07 1.50
N TYR A 56 -12.29 2.21 1.15
CA TYR A 56 -13.00 1.28 0.28
C TYR A 56 -12.99 1.78 -1.16
N ALA A 57 -12.87 0.86 -2.13
CA ALA A 57 -13.10 1.20 -3.53
C ALA A 57 -14.61 1.43 -3.79
N LYS A 58 -14.96 2.33 -4.70
CA LYS A 58 -16.34 2.47 -5.17
C LYS A 58 -16.85 1.19 -5.84
N LYS A 59 -15.98 0.49 -6.56
CA LYS A 59 -16.28 -0.81 -7.16
C LYS A 59 -16.30 -1.89 -6.08
N LYS A 60 -17.44 -2.56 -5.92
CA LYS A 60 -17.63 -3.64 -4.94
C LYS A 60 -16.68 -4.82 -5.20
N GLY A 61 -16.13 -5.39 -4.12
CA GLY A 61 -15.25 -6.57 -4.18
C GLY A 61 -13.90 -6.34 -4.86
N TYR A 62 -13.42 -5.10 -4.87
CA TYR A 62 -12.21 -4.69 -5.57
C TYR A 62 -11.33 -3.81 -4.68
N SER A 63 -9.99 -3.95 -4.81
CA SER A 63 -9.01 -3.09 -4.14
C SER A 63 -9.27 -2.87 -2.63
N GLY A 64 -9.07 -1.67 -2.12
CA GLY A 64 -9.31 -1.30 -0.74
C GLY A 64 -8.10 -1.53 0.16
N THR A 65 -7.90 -0.64 1.12
CA THR A 65 -6.81 -0.68 2.11
C THR A 65 -7.35 -0.44 3.51
N ALA A 66 -6.62 -0.87 4.54
CA ALA A 66 -6.90 -0.48 5.92
C ALA A 66 -5.61 -0.36 6.74
N ILE A 67 -5.68 0.45 7.79
CA ILE A 67 -4.64 0.57 8.81
C ILE A 67 -5.26 0.37 10.19
N PHE A 68 -4.58 -0.42 11.01
CA PHE A 68 -4.83 -0.58 12.44
C PHE A 68 -3.63 0.00 13.18
N THR A 69 -3.84 0.92 14.11
CA THR A 69 -2.77 1.56 14.87
C THR A 69 -3.11 1.67 16.34
N LYS A 70 -2.13 1.40 17.22
CA LYS A 70 -2.30 1.57 18.67
C LYS A 70 -2.32 3.04 19.08
N GLN A 71 -1.55 3.88 18.38
CA GLN A 71 -1.52 5.31 18.64
C GLN A 71 -2.54 6.02 17.75
N GLU A 72 -3.36 6.88 18.33
CA GLU A 72 -4.27 7.74 17.57
C GLU A 72 -3.46 8.77 16.78
N PRO A 73 -3.67 8.87 15.43
CA PRO A 73 -3.00 9.86 14.61
C PRO A 73 -3.60 11.26 14.83
N ILE A 74 -2.80 12.30 14.55
CA ILE A 74 -3.25 13.70 14.57
C ILE A 74 -4.29 13.95 13.48
N SER A 75 -4.06 13.37 12.29
CA SER A 75 -4.98 13.45 11.17
C SER A 75 -4.93 12.20 10.31
N VAL A 76 -6.00 11.98 9.56
CA VAL A 76 -6.12 10.88 8.59
C VAL A 76 -6.58 11.44 7.26
N SER A 77 -5.93 11.04 6.17
CA SER A 77 -6.39 11.34 4.82
C SER A 77 -6.46 10.10 3.95
N TYR A 78 -7.36 10.12 2.98
CA TYR A 78 -7.65 9.01 2.07
C TYR A 78 -7.41 9.44 0.63
N GLY A 79 -6.66 8.60 -0.11
CA GLY A 79 -6.30 8.87 -1.50
C GLY A 79 -5.14 9.85 -1.63
N LEU A 80 -4.99 10.39 -2.83
CA LEU A 80 -3.96 11.36 -3.22
C LEU A 80 -4.51 12.79 -3.34
N GLY A 81 -5.82 12.98 -3.16
CA GLY A 81 -6.52 14.23 -3.47
C GLY A 81 -6.75 14.43 -4.97
N ILE A 82 -6.72 13.35 -5.76
CA ILE A 82 -6.95 13.33 -7.19
C ILE A 82 -8.13 12.40 -7.49
N GLU A 83 -9.24 12.96 -7.95
CA GLU A 83 -10.51 12.23 -8.10
C GLU A 83 -10.35 10.94 -8.92
N GLU A 84 -9.58 10.95 -10.00
CA GLU A 84 -9.32 9.80 -10.84
C GLU A 84 -8.68 8.63 -10.07
N HIS A 85 -7.79 8.92 -9.12
CA HIS A 85 -7.05 7.93 -8.33
C HIS A 85 -7.81 7.47 -7.10
N ASP A 86 -8.64 8.33 -6.54
CA ASP A 86 -9.25 8.13 -5.22
C ASP A 86 -10.51 7.25 -5.25
N GLN A 87 -10.86 6.71 -6.44
CA GLN A 87 -12.03 5.83 -6.61
C GLN A 87 -11.78 4.39 -6.13
N GLU A 88 -10.52 4.00 -5.96
CA GLU A 88 -10.16 2.59 -5.79
C GLU A 88 -9.67 2.25 -4.36
N GLY A 89 -9.70 3.21 -3.41
CA GLY A 89 -9.37 2.96 -1.99
C GLY A 89 -7.94 2.49 -1.77
N ARG A 90 -6.95 3.10 -2.45
CA ARG A 90 -5.58 2.60 -2.53
C ARG A 90 -4.61 3.18 -1.52
N VAL A 91 -4.90 4.33 -0.95
CA VAL A 91 -3.98 5.06 -0.08
C VAL A 91 -4.68 5.53 1.18
N ILE A 92 -4.06 5.30 2.33
CA ILE A 92 -4.41 5.91 3.61
C ILE A 92 -3.15 6.53 4.17
N THR A 93 -3.20 7.79 4.57
CA THR A 93 -2.12 8.51 5.23
C THR A 93 -2.52 8.86 6.65
N LEU A 94 -1.70 8.44 7.61
CA LEU A 94 -1.80 8.84 9.01
C LEU A 94 -0.71 9.87 9.31
N GLU A 95 -1.08 10.96 9.96
CA GLU A 95 -0.14 11.93 10.48
C GLU A 95 0.11 11.68 11.98
N PHE A 96 1.36 11.46 12.32
CA PHE A 96 1.82 11.45 13.71
C PHE A 96 2.66 12.71 14.00
N GLU A 97 3.08 12.89 15.25
CA GLU A 97 3.84 14.06 15.66
C GLU A 97 5.15 14.21 14.87
N ASP A 98 5.88 13.12 14.69
CA ASP A 98 7.23 13.11 14.12
C ASP A 98 7.30 12.62 12.67
N PHE A 99 6.24 12.00 12.12
CA PHE A 99 6.26 11.38 10.79
C PHE A 99 4.87 11.20 10.19
N TYR A 100 4.82 11.02 8.87
CA TYR A 100 3.67 10.46 8.17
C TYR A 100 3.85 8.96 7.96
N PHE A 101 2.77 8.21 8.16
CA PHE A 101 2.73 6.78 7.85
C PHE A 101 1.66 6.50 6.80
N ILE A 102 2.05 5.78 5.73
CA ILE A 102 1.18 5.57 4.57
C ILE A 102 1.10 4.08 4.26
N THR A 103 -0.12 3.56 4.09
CA THR A 103 -0.31 2.30 3.37
C THR A 103 -0.71 2.58 1.94
N VAL A 104 -0.17 1.81 1.02
CA VAL A 104 -0.43 1.92 -0.41
C VAL A 104 -0.71 0.57 -1.05
N TYR A 105 -1.67 0.55 -1.97
CA TYR A 105 -1.90 -0.54 -2.90
C TYR A 105 -1.83 0.01 -4.32
N THR A 106 -0.63 -0.05 -4.91
CA THR A 106 -0.37 0.47 -6.24
C THR A 106 -1.21 -0.24 -7.30
N PRO A 107 -1.79 0.46 -8.29
CA PRO A 107 -2.54 -0.17 -9.37
C PRO A 107 -1.70 -1.21 -10.12
N ASN A 108 -2.27 -2.37 -10.40
CA ASN A 108 -1.65 -3.36 -11.27
C ASN A 108 -1.86 -2.97 -12.75
N SER A 109 -0.83 -3.15 -13.59
CA SER A 109 -0.92 -2.87 -15.03
C SER A 109 -1.82 -3.84 -15.81
N GLN A 110 -2.27 -4.91 -15.17
CA GLN A 110 -3.16 -5.96 -15.69
C GLN A 110 -2.55 -6.78 -16.85
N SER A 111 -3.33 -7.78 -17.30
CA SER A 111 -2.97 -8.60 -18.45
C SER A 111 -2.80 -7.73 -19.69
N GLU A 112 -1.82 -8.08 -20.53
CA GLU A 112 -1.50 -7.35 -21.76
C GLU A 112 -1.17 -5.85 -21.51
N LEU A 113 -0.85 -5.49 -20.26
CA LEU A 113 -0.50 -4.14 -19.83
C LEU A 113 -1.60 -3.11 -20.10
N ALA A 114 -2.86 -3.55 -20.07
CA ALA A 114 -4.03 -2.73 -20.40
C ALA A 114 -4.16 -1.45 -19.55
N ARG A 115 -3.53 -1.38 -18.38
CA ARG A 115 -3.52 -0.21 -17.50
C ARG A 115 -2.12 0.38 -17.28
N LEU A 116 -1.13 0.06 -18.11
CA LEU A 116 0.23 0.55 -17.89
C LEU A 116 0.31 2.09 -17.91
N ASP A 117 -0.31 2.74 -18.91
CA ASP A 117 -0.29 4.20 -19.02
C ASP A 117 -0.92 4.87 -17.78
N TYR A 118 -2.06 4.34 -17.31
CA TYR A 118 -2.69 4.81 -16.09
C TYR A 118 -1.77 4.62 -14.87
N ARG A 119 -1.12 3.45 -14.78
CA ARG A 119 -0.19 3.17 -13.70
C ARG A 119 1.00 4.13 -13.70
N MET A 120 1.56 4.45 -14.86
CA MET A 120 2.69 5.41 -14.94
C MET A 120 2.30 6.79 -14.43
N LYS A 121 1.13 7.28 -14.83
CA LYS A 121 0.58 8.53 -14.30
C LYS A 121 0.35 8.47 -12.78
N TRP A 122 -0.23 7.38 -12.31
CA TRP A 122 -0.49 7.17 -10.88
C TRP A 122 0.81 7.21 -10.05
N GLU A 123 1.89 6.58 -10.53
CA GLU A 123 3.20 6.57 -9.87
C GLU A 123 3.82 7.99 -9.79
N GLU A 124 3.67 8.80 -10.83
CA GLU A 124 4.13 10.20 -10.84
C GLU A 124 3.38 11.05 -9.82
N ASP A 125 2.06 10.90 -9.78
CA ASP A 125 1.21 11.61 -8.85
C ASP A 125 1.45 11.14 -7.40
N PHE A 126 1.68 9.85 -7.19
CA PHE A 126 2.05 9.29 -5.88
C PHE A 126 3.40 9.82 -5.39
N LEU A 127 4.42 9.84 -6.24
CA LEU A 127 5.73 10.41 -5.88
C LEU A 127 5.60 11.90 -5.54
N THR A 128 4.84 12.66 -6.31
CA THR A 128 4.56 14.08 -6.03
C THR A 128 3.88 14.25 -4.68
N TYR A 129 2.90 13.40 -4.37
CA TYR A 129 2.21 13.39 -3.09
C TYR A 129 3.16 13.12 -1.92
N LEU A 130 4.01 12.08 -2.04
CA LEU A 130 5.00 11.74 -1.01
C LEU A 130 5.99 12.90 -0.77
N LYS A 131 6.50 13.52 -1.83
CA LYS A 131 7.45 14.64 -1.73
C LYS A 131 6.84 15.87 -1.08
N LYS A 132 5.56 16.14 -1.33
CA LYS A 132 4.84 17.23 -0.65
C LYS A 132 4.72 16.99 0.86
N LEU A 133 4.43 15.77 1.29
CA LEU A 133 4.37 15.43 2.72
C LEU A 133 5.76 15.55 3.37
N GLU A 134 6.80 15.11 2.68
CA GLU A 134 8.19 15.15 3.15
C GLU A 134 8.70 16.57 3.42
N GLU A 135 8.10 17.61 2.81
CA GLU A 135 8.42 19.01 3.11
C GLU A 135 8.17 19.38 4.58
N THR A 136 7.31 18.64 5.27
CA THR A 136 6.92 18.94 6.66
C THR A 136 7.44 17.91 7.66
N LYS A 137 7.36 16.63 7.36
CA LYS A 137 7.78 15.53 8.24
C LYS A 137 8.33 14.35 7.43
N PRO A 138 9.20 13.52 8.01
CA PRO A 138 9.62 12.25 7.41
C PRO A 138 8.42 11.40 7.00
N VAL A 139 8.53 10.71 5.87
CA VAL A 139 7.48 9.83 5.34
C VAL A 139 7.93 8.39 5.38
N ILE A 140 7.13 7.55 6.02
CA ILE A 140 7.25 6.09 6.00
C ILE A 140 6.06 5.54 5.23
N PHE A 141 6.29 4.78 4.17
CA PHE A 141 5.21 4.10 3.47
C PHE A 141 5.51 2.62 3.29
N CYS A 142 4.48 1.83 3.30
CA CYS A 142 4.53 0.40 3.04
C CYS A 142 3.27 -0.07 2.31
N GLY A 143 3.31 -1.25 1.73
CA GLY A 143 2.15 -1.81 1.05
C GLY A 143 2.53 -2.76 -0.06
N ASP A 144 1.60 -2.97 -0.97
CA ASP A 144 1.82 -3.72 -2.20
C ASP A 144 2.09 -2.76 -3.35
N LEU A 145 3.35 -2.64 -3.74
CA LEU A 145 3.79 -1.75 -4.80
C LEU A 145 3.61 -2.35 -6.21
N ASN A 146 3.13 -3.59 -6.31
CA ASN A 146 2.90 -4.26 -7.58
C ASN A 146 4.08 -4.17 -8.56
N VAL A 147 5.31 -4.21 -8.05
CA VAL A 147 6.55 -4.20 -8.82
C VAL A 147 7.63 -5.01 -8.14
N ALA A 148 8.36 -5.80 -8.92
CA ALA A 148 9.68 -6.31 -8.58
C ALA A 148 10.72 -5.37 -9.21
N HIS A 149 11.58 -4.74 -8.40
CA HIS A 149 12.49 -3.70 -8.87
C HIS A 149 13.61 -4.28 -9.72
N THR A 150 14.27 -5.32 -9.23
CA THR A 150 15.44 -5.94 -9.86
C THR A 150 15.22 -7.43 -10.15
N GLU A 151 16.14 -8.06 -10.88
CA GLU A 151 16.02 -9.46 -11.23
C GLU A 151 16.06 -10.41 -10.02
N ILE A 152 16.64 -9.98 -8.91
CA ILE A 152 16.68 -10.77 -7.66
C ILE A 152 15.31 -10.86 -6.99
N ASP A 153 14.40 -9.91 -7.29
CA ASP A 153 13.10 -9.77 -6.61
C ASP A 153 12.05 -10.77 -7.13
N LEU A 154 12.35 -11.53 -8.18
CA LEU A 154 11.41 -12.54 -8.69
C LEU A 154 12.11 -13.76 -9.28
N LYS A 155 11.40 -14.89 -9.31
CA LYS A 155 11.94 -16.20 -9.68
C LYS A 155 12.36 -16.33 -11.15
N ASN A 156 11.65 -15.72 -12.08
CA ASN A 156 11.85 -15.88 -13.52
C ASN A 156 11.94 -14.52 -14.24
N PRO A 157 12.97 -13.69 -14.01
CA PRO A 157 13.02 -12.33 -14.52
C PRO A 157 12.97 -12.24 -16.04
N LYS A 158 13.68 -13.11 -16.75
CA LYS A 158 13.78 -13.08 -18.22
C LYS A 158 12.43 -13.25 -18.91
N THR A 159 11.56 -14.13 -18.38
CA THR A 159 10.24 -14.39 -18.96
C THR A 159 9.19 -13.39 -18.53
N ASN A 160 9.43 -12.63 -17.46
CA ASN A 160 8.49 -11.67 -16.90
C ASN A 160 8.73 -10.22 -17.34
N ARG A 161 9.78 -9.92 -18.08
CA ARG A 161 10.18 -8.55 -18.43
C ARG A 161 9.12 -7.75 -19.21
N LYS A 162 8.13 -8.41 -19.79
CA LYS A 162 7.00 -7.78 -20.50
C LYS A 162 5.66 -8.03 -19.80
N ASN A 163 5.69 -8.52 -18.58
CA ASN A 163 4.48 -8.79 -17.79
C ASN A 163 4.28 -7.70 -16.73
N ALA A 164 3.03 -7.47 -16.34
CA ALA A 164 2.68 -6.57 -15.25
C ALA A 164 3.48 -6.91 -13.98
N GLY A 165 4.00 -5.88 -13.32
CA GLY A 165 4.84 -5.99 -12.13
C GLY A 165 6.34 -6.15 -12.41
N PHE A 166 6.77 -6.26 -13.69
CA PHE A 166 8.20 -6.34 -14.05
C PHE A 166 8.54 -5.72 -15.41
N THR A 167 7.73 -4.82 -15.91
CA THR A 167 8.08 -4.03 -17.11
C THR A 167 9.22 -3.07 -16.82
N ASP A 168 9.93 -2.64 -17.86
CA ASP A 168 11.01 -1.67 -17.70
C ASP A 168 10.45 -0.32 -17.17
N GLU A 169 9.24 0.06 -17.58
CA GLU A 169 8.56 1.27 -17.16
C GLU A 169 8.21 1.23 -15.66
N GLU A 170 7.62 0.14 -15.16
CA GLU A 170 7.28 -0.03 -13.74
C GLU A 170 8.53 -0.02 -12.86
N ARG A 171 9.58 -0.72 -13.27
CA ARG A 171 10.88 -0.76 -12.59
C ARG A 171 11.55 0.61 -12.56
N GLN A 172 11.45 1.37 -13.67
CA GLN A 172 11.98 2.72 -13.76
C GLN A 172 11.29 3.66 -12.76
N LYS A 173 9.96 3.55 -12.58
CA LYS A 173 9.23 4.34 -11.58
C LYS A 173 9.70 4.03 -10.16
N PHE A 174 9.98 2.78 -9.84
CA PHE A 174 10.58 2.45 -8.55
C PHE A 174 12.00 3.04 -8.39
N THR A 175 12.80 3.04 -9.45
CA THR A 175 14.11 3.69 -9.48
C THR A 175 13.98 5.21 -9.25
N GLU A 176 13.00 5.86 -9.86
CA GLU A 176 12.71 7.30 -9.66
C GLU A 176 12.35 7.59 -8.20
N LEU A 177 11.56 6.72 -7.57
CA LEU A 177 11.21 6.81 -6.14
C LEU A 177 12.47 6.79 -5.25
N LEU A 178 13.39 5.84 -5.51
CA LEU A 178 14.66 5.77 -4.76
C LEU A 178 15.55 6.98 -5.03
N ASN A 179 15.64 7.44 -6.28
CA ASN A 179 16.41 8.64 -6.65
C ASN A 179 15.85 9.92 -6.03
N ALA A 180 14.56 9.94 -5.70
CA ALA A 180 13.91 11.04 -4.99
C ALA A 180 14.26 11.11 -3.49
N GLY A 181 15.02 10.13 -2.97
CA GLY A 181 15.53 10.09 -1.61
C GLY A 181 14.90 9.03 -0.71
N PHE A 182 13.93 8.25 -1.20
CA PHE A 182 13.37 7.14 -0.45
C PHE A 182 14.32 5.95 -0.40
N VAL A 183 14.24 5.17 0.68
CA VAL A 183 15.11 4.02 0.91
C VAL A 183 14.26 2.74 0.94
N ASP A 184 14.60 1.78 0.08
CA ASP A 184 14.13 0.42 0.23
C ASP A 184 14.83 -0.22 1.44
N THR A 185 14.13 -0.27 2.56
CA THR A 185 14.69 -0.75 3.82
C THR A 185 15.03 -2.23 3.76
N PHE A 186 14.30 -3.04 2.99
CA PHE A 186 14.63 -4.45 2.82
C PHE A 186 15.98 -4.59 2.09
N ARG A 187 16.17 -3.90 0.98
CA ARG A 187 17.42 -3.95 0.21
C ARG A 187 18.58 -3.21 0.88
N TYR A 188 18.30 -2.33 1.82
CA TYR A 188 19.32 -1.67 2.62
C TYR A 188 19.96 -2.64 3.63
N PHE A 189 19.18 -3.57 4.19
CA PHE A 189 19.65 -4.49 5.22
C PHE A 189 20.04 -5.88 4.69
N TYR A 190 19.56 -6.27 3.49
CA TYR A 190 19.77 -7.61 2.89
C TYR A 190 20.20 -7.52 1.38
#